data_5a5a3539357d9e2cb31e20d546a39e3a
#
_entry.id   5a5a3539357d9e2cb31e20d546a39e3a
#
_cell.length_a   1.000
_cell.length_b   1.000
_cell.length_c   1.000
_cell.angle_alpha   90.00
_cell.angle_beta   90.00
_cell.angle_gamma   90.00
#
_symmetry.space_group_name_H-M   'P 1'
#
loop_
_entity.id
_entity.type
_entity.pdbx_description
1 polymer ?
#
loop_
_entity_poly.entity_id
_entity_poly.type
_entity_poly.pdbx_seq_one_letter_code
_entity_poly.pdbx_strand_id
1 'polypeptide(L)'
;LYVISKMMDIYDVDGFRFDLMGILDVETMNAIKEKGKKKKADFMLYGEGWDLPTMLDYKKKASIMNQNVMPEIAHFNDYFRDVVKGKTSDDQKYSKGYITGDTEHAFSFLSAITGNVMGDPLFKRFEQPDQTINNIETHDNSTSWDKMHACCNNEDRQTRKERQKMMILTTLISQGIPFLHAGCEFCGTKNDDSNSYNAPDKINQMDWERAVFYSDIIEYTKKCIALRKEYKQFRLHTTEEIMEHVKVNVSDGGIVFYDIFMEDEQHHIDAIRCIFNPSYNGREYDFEPNWKCIFDEYGQAHEEYGTHVEVPALSIRIFARIA
;
A
#
# COMPACT_ATOMS: atom_id res chain seq x y z
N LEU A 1 12.98 -21.85 -16.97
CA LEU A 1 13.14 -20.88 -18.09
C LEU A 1 12.31 -21.24 -19.33
N TYR A 2 12.24 -22.52 -19.74
CA TYR A 2 11.44 -22.93 -20.92
C TYR A 2 9.95 -22.61 -20.79
N VAL A 3 9.33 -22.94 -19.66
CA VAL A 3 7.92 -22.65 -19.38
C VAL A 3 7.65 -21.13 -19.41
N ILE A 4 8.51 -20.36 -18.74
CA ILE A 4 8.43 -18.89 -18.73
C ILE A 4 8.45 -18.33 -20.16
N SER A 5 9.39 -18.80 -20.99
CA SER A 5 9.44 -18.37 -22.40
C SER A 5 8.14 -18.68 -23.15
N LYS A 6 7.66 -19.91 -23.03
CA LYS A 6 6.39 -20.30 -23.68
C LYS A 6 5.22 -19.43 -23.24
N MET A 7 5.08 -19.15 -21.94
CA MET A 7 4.01 -18.31 -21.43
C MET A 7 4.11 -16.89 -21.99
N MET A 8 5.32 -16.32 -22.04
CA MET A 8 5.55 -15.02 -22.67
C MET A 8 5.24 -15.02 -24.17
N ASP A 9 5.56 -16.11 -24.89
CA ASP A 9 5.33 -16.21 -26.33
C ASP A 9 3.85 -16.43 -26.68
N ILE A 10 3.12 -17.19 -25.86
CA ILE A 10 1.74 -17.58 -26.12
C ILE A 10 0.75 -16.51 -25.61
N TYR A 11 0.99 -15.97 -24.41
CA TYR A 11 0.04 -15.10 -23.71
C TYR A 11 0.46 -13.64 -23.68
N ASP A 12 1.64 -13.30 -24.19
CA ASP A 12 2.20 -11.94 -24.21
C ASP A 12 2.17 -11.22 -22.87
N VAL A 13 2.40 -11.96 -21.78
CA VAL A 13 2.37 -11.44 -20.40
C VAL A 13 3.48 -10.41 -20.17
N ASP A 14 3.22 -9.42 -19.30
CA ASP A 14 4.17 -8.35 -18.94
C ASP A 14 5.00 -8.68 -17.70
N GLY A 15 4.77 -9.85 -17.08
CA GLY A 15 5.48 -10.29 -15.90
C GLY A 15 4.90 -11.53 -15.27
N PHE A 16 5.41 -11.91 -14.11
CA PHE A 16 4.91 -13.06 -13.33
C PHE A 16 4.89 -12.75 -11.83
N ARG A 17 3.85 -13.25 -11.18
CA ARG A 17 3.80 -13.41 -9.73
C ARG A 17 4.16 -14.84 -9.37
N PHE A 18 5.11 -15.01 -8.45
CA PHE A 18 5.54 -16.32 -7.98
C PHE A 18 4.92 -16.62 -6.61
N ASP A 19 4.13 -17.67 -6.58
CA ASP A 19 3.69 -18.29 -5.35
C ASP A 19 4.90 -18.88 -4.63
N LEU A 20 4.96 -18.71 -3.30
CA LEU A 20 6.06 -19.21 -2.47
C LEU A 20 7.47 -18.94 -3.08
N MET A 21 7.68 -17.76 -3.62
CA MET A 21 8.95 -17.39 -4.29
C MET A 21 10.18 -17.71 -3.43
N GLY A 22 10.04 -17.59 -2.11
CA GLY A 22 11.12 -17.86 -1.14
C GLY A 22 11.61 -19.30 -1.08
N ILE A 23 10.97 -20.26 -1.74
CA ILE A 23 11.48 -21.64 -1.89
C ILE A 23 12.32 -21.84 -3.15
N LEU A 24 12.27 -20.89 -4.09
CA LEU A 24 13.11 -20.87 -5.28
C LEU A 24 14.49 -20.32 -4.96
N ASP A 25 15.41 -20.42 -5.91
CA ASP A 25 16.75 -19.88 -5.76
C ASP A 25 16.94 -18.54 -6.49
N VAL A 26 17.86 -17.73 -5.98
CA VAL A 26 18.23 -16.40 -6.49
C VAL A 26 18.68 -16.46 -7.96
N GLU A 27 19.45 -17.49 -8.34
CA GLU A 27 19.99 -17.63 -9.69
C GLU A 27 18.86 -17.82 -10.70
N THR A 28 17.91 -18.69 -10.39
CA THR A 28 16.71 -18.92 -11.21
C THR A 28 15.89 -17.64 -11.37
N MET A 29 15.64 -16.92 -10.29
CA MET A 29 14.83 -15.68 -10.35
C MET A 29 15.52 -14.59 -11.17
N ASN A 30 16.82 -14.38 -10.98
CA ASN A 30 17.60 -13.44 -11.80
C ASN A 30 17.62 -13.85 -13.28
N ALA A 31 17.79 -15.14 -13.59
CA ALA A 31 17.76 -15.62 -14.97
C ALA A 31 16.39 -15.42 -15.64
N ILE A 32 15.29 -15.54 -14.89
CA ILE A 32 13.93 -15.23 -15.38
C ILE A 32 13.80 -13.73 -15.67
N LYS A 33 14.25 -12.88 -14.75
CA LYS A 33 14.24 -11.42 -14.92
C LYS A 33 15.01 -11.00 -16.18
N GLU A 34 16.25 -11.43 -16.32
CA GLU A 34 17.07 -11.11 -17.50
C GLU A 34 16.40 -11.55 -18.80
N LYS A 35 15.82 -12.73 -18.80
CA LYS A 35 15.11 -13.24 -19.96
C LYS A 35 13.86 -12.42 -20.29
N GLY A 36 13.08 -12.05 -19.27
CA GLY A 36 11.89 -11.22 -19.41
C GLY A 36 12.25 -9.84 -19.96
N LYS A 37 13.23 -9.17 -19.37
CA LYS A 37 13.68 -7.82 -19.77
C LYS A 37 14.26 -7.76 -21.18
N LYS A 38 14.84 -8.83 -21.69
CA LYS A 38 15.26 -8.92 -23.10
C LYS A 38 14.06 -8.87 -24.07
N LYS A 39 12.88 -9.26 -23.61
CA LYS A 39 11.66 -9.26 -24.41
C LYS A 39 10.82 -8.01 -24.19
N LYS A 40 10.69 -7.58 -22.94
CA LYS A 40 9.96 -6.37 -22.51
C LYS A 40 10.81 -5.63 -21.48
N ALA A 41 11.18 -4.38 -21.76
CA ALA A 41 12.06 -3.60 -20.88
C ALA A 41 11.48 -3.38 -19.47
N ASP A 42 10.16 -3.25 -19.38
CA ASP A 42 9.36 -3.06 -18.16
C ASP A 42 8.80 -4.38 -17.57
N PHE A 43 9.40 -5.53 -17.96
CA PHE A 43 9.00 -6.84 -17.47
C PHE A 43 9.09 -6.93 -15.94
N MET A 44 7.95 -7.23 -15.30
CA MET A 44 7.79 -7.22 -13.85
C MET A 44 7.88 -8.63 -13.25
N LEU A 45 8.69 -8.81 -12.21
CA LEU A 45 8.69 -10.00 -11.37
C LEU A 45 8.42 -9.64 -9.93
N TYR A 46 7.52 -10.39 -9.29
CA TYR A 46 7.28 -10.29 -7.86
C TYR A 46 6.74 -11.60 -7.29
N GLY A 47 6.72 -11.72 -5.99
CA GLY A 47 6.17 -12.90 -5.35
C GLY A 47 6.24 -12.89 -3.83
N GLU A 48 5.99 -14.04 -3.27
CA GLU A 48 6.03 -14.29 -1.83
C GLU A 48 7.44 -14.68 -1.40
N GLY A 49 8.18 -13.68 -0.96
CA GLY A 49 9.58 -13.85 -0.53
C GLY A 49 9.73 -14.30 0.93
N TRP A 50 8.83 -15.13 1.44
CA TRP A 50 8.90 -15.64 2.80
C TRP A 50 10.12 -16.55 2.98
N ASP A 51 10.81 -16.46 4.11
CA ASP A 51 11.89 -17.40 4.44
C ASP A 51 11.31 -18.73 4.97
N LEU A 52 10.83 -19.55 4.03
CA LEU A 52 10.22 -20.83 4.34
C LEU A 52 11.29 -21.90 4.57
N PRO A 53 11.05 -22.90 5.45
CA PRO A 53 11.98 -24.00 5.69
C PRO A 53 12.09 -24.89 4.44
N THR A 54 13.30 -24.97 3.88
CA THR A 54 13.64 -25.84 2.74
C THR A 54 15.05 -26.41 2.92
N MET A 55 15.45 -27.37 2.07
CA MET A 55 16.82 -27.91 2.03
C MET A 55 17.82 -26.93 1.38
N LEU A 56 17.32 -25.89 0.71
CA LEU A 56 18.18 -24.88 0.09
C LEU A 56 18.84 -24.00 1.14
N ASP A 57 20.13 -23.74 0.98
CA ASP A 57 20.88 -22.79 1.84
C ASP A 57 20.16 -21.42 1.84
N TYR A 58 19.96 -20.85 3.02
CA TYR A 58 19.25 -19.59 3.20
C TYR A 58 19.81 -18.44 2.33
N LYS A 59 21.13 -18.42 2.07
CA LYS A 59 21.79 -17.42 1.20
C LYS A 59 21.47 -17.58 -0.29
N LYS A 60 20.91 -18.71 -0.67
CA LYS A 60 20.53 -19.00 -2.06
C LYS A 60 19.04 -18.86 -2.32
N LYS A 61 18.23 -18.74 -1.28
CA LYS A 61 16.78 -18.59 -1.41
C LYS A 61 16.38 -17.27 -2.02
N ALA A 62 15.38 -17.27 -2.89
CA ALA A 62 14.76 -16.05 -3.41
C ALA A 62 13.81 -15.41 -2.38
N SER A 63 14.29 -15.27 -1.16
CA SER A 63 13.54 -14.66 -0.06
C SER A 63 13.87 -13.17 0.07
N ILE A 64 13.02 -12.46 0.79
CA ILE A 64 13.21 -11.04 1.14
C ILE A 64 14.56 -10.78 1.80
N MET A 65 15.13 -11.76 2.49
CA MET A 65 16.44 -11.64 3.15
C MET A 65 17.60 -11.52 2.17
N ASN A 66 17.40 -11.92 0.92
CA ASN A 66 18.41 -11.90 -0.15
C ASN A 66 18.04 -10.92 -1.27
N GLN A 67 17.14 -9.98 -1.03
CA GLN A 67 16.68 -9.00 -2.03
C GLN A 67 17.80 -8.13 -2.60
N ASN A 68 18.86 -7.88 -1.81
CA ASN A 68 20.03 -7.12 -2.25
C ASN A 68 20.76 -7.75 -3.45
N VAL A 69 20.64 -9.06 -3.65
CA VAL A 69 21.17 -9.79 -4.82
C VAL A 69 20.11 -10.13 -5.87
N MET A 70 18.89 -9.60 -5.68
CA MET A 70 17.76 -9.73 -6.61
C MET A 70 17.17 -8.34 -6.92
N PRO A 71 17.94 -7.38 -7.43
CA PRO A 71 17.42 -6.06 -7.74
C PRO A 71 16.26 -6.16 -8.74
N GLU A 72 15.26 -5.26 -8.60
CA GLU A 72 14.07 -5.20 -9.46
C GLU A 72 13.17 -6.46 -9.41
N ILE A 73 13.32 -7.30 -8.40
CA ILE A 73 12.37 -8.39 -8.09
C ILE A 73 11.67 -8.01 -6.80
N ALA A 74 10.36 -7.84 -6.89
CA ALA A 74 9.58 -7.32 -5.79
C ALA A 74 8.99 -8.42 -4.91
N HIS A 75 8.72 -8.09 -3.65
CA HIS A 75 8.17 -9.00 -2.65
C HIS A 75 6.93 -8.39 -2.01
N PHE A 76 5.93 -9.21 -1.69
CA PHE A 76 4.81 -8.76 -0.88
C PHE A 76 5.29 -8.23 0.48
N ASN A 77 4.79 -7.05 0.84
CA ASN A 77 5.14 -6.35 2.05
C ASN A 77 4.06 -6.60 3.13
N ASP A 78 4.19 -7.70 3.86
CA ASP A 78 3.28 -8.04 4.95
C ASP A 78 3.43 -7.09 6.15
N TYR A 79 4.60 -6.49 6.34
CA TYR A 79 4.78 -5.45 7.34
C TYR A 79 3.88 -4.23 7.06
N PHE A 80 3.83 -3.76 5.81
CA PHE A 80 2.91 -2.70 5.40
C PHE A 80 1.47 -3.08 5.73
N ARG A 81 1.04 -4.27 5.27
CA ARG A 81 -0.31 -4.79 5.50
C ARG A 81 -0.66 -4.79 6.99
N ASP A 82 0.21 -5.35 7.82
CA ASP A 82 -0.03 -5.55 9.24
C ASP A 82 -0.03 -4.24 10.01
N VAL A 83 0.84 -3.30 9.65
CA VAL A 83 0.88 -1.96 10.26
C VAL A 83 -0.34 -1.13 9.85
N VAL A 84 -0.81 -1.24 8.61
CA VAL A 84 -1.96 -0.47 8.12
C VAL A 84 -3.28 -0.99 8.69
N LYS A 85 -3.57 -2.29 8.53
CA LYS A 85 -4.89 -2.85 8.87
C LYS A 85 -4.92 -3.74 10.13
N GLY A 86 -3.76 -4.16 10.62
CA GLY A 86 -3.63 -5.16 11.67
C GLY A 86 -3.28 -6.56 11.13
N LYS A 87 -2.67 -7.38 11.98
CA LYS A 87 -2.19 -8.72 11.63
C LYS A 87 -3.32 -9.65 11.22
N THR A 88 -3.01 -10.60 10.35
CA THR A 88 -4.00 -11.45 9.67
C THR A 88 -4.11 -12.88 10.20
N SER A 89 -3.18 -13.32 11.05
CA SER A 89 -3.25 -14.67 11.66
C SER A 89 -4.49 -14.79 12.57
N ASP A 90 -5.07 -15.98 12.64
CA ASP A 90 -6.31 -16.22 13.37
C ASP A 90 -6.23 -15.87 14.85
N ASP A 91 -5.08 -16.13 15.49
CA ASP A 91 -4.79 -15.75 16.88
C ASP A 91 -4.69 -14.24 17.10
N GLN A 92 -4.48 -13.49 16.04
CA GLN A 92 -4.34 -12.03 16.04
C GLN A 92 -5.41 -11.29 15.25
N LYS A 93 -6.52 -11.97 14.92
CA LYS A 93 -7.62 -11.38 14.13
C LYS A 93 -8.22 -10.10 14.75
N TYR A 94 -8.12 -9.93 16.06
CA TYR A 94 -8.61 -8.74 16.76
C TYR A 94 -7.58 -7.61 16.87
N SER A 95 -6.32 -7.83 16.49
CA SER A 95 -5.32 -6.77 16.50
C SER A 95 -5.68 -5.69 15.49
N LYS A 96 -5.45 -4.44 15.88
CA LYS A 96 -5.61 -3.28 15.00
C LYS A 96 -4.26 -2.88 14.41
N GLY A 97 -4.29 -2.24 13.26
CA GLY A 97 -3.21 -1.46 12.72
C GLY A 97 -3.50 0.03 12.86
N TYR A 98 -2.63 0.86 12.32
CA TYR A 98 -2.75 2.30 12.44
C TYR A 98 -4.10 2.84 11.88
N ILE A 99 -4.45 2.45 10.65
CA ILE A 99 -5.69 2.93 10.01
C ILE A 99 -6.95 2.33 10.68
N THR A 100 -6.85 1.15 11.28
CA THR A 100 -7.97 0.56 12.03
C THR A 100 -8.06 1.05 13.48
N GLY A 101 -7.24 2.06 13.85
CA GLY A 101 -7.41 2.87 15.05
C GLY A 101 -6.41 2.58 16.18
N ASP A 102 -5.33 1.86 15.94
CA ASP A 102 -4.23 1.70 16.89
C ASP A 102 -3.12 2.72 16.58
N THR A 103 -3.21 3.88 17.20
CA THR A 103 -2.26 4.97 17.00
C THR A 103 -0.87 4.70 17.60
N GLU A 104 -0.69 3.66 18.43
CA GLU A 104 0.63 3.22 18.88
C GLU A 104 1.50 2.73 17.71
N HIS A 105 0.87 2.29 16.63
CA HIS A 105 1.55 1.94 15.38
C HIS A 105 2.02 3.15 14.55
N ALA A 106 1.82 4.40 15.00
CA ALA A 106 2.17 5.59 14.21
C ALA A 106 3.64 5.60 13.75
N PHE A 107 4.60 5.27 14.63
CA PHE A 107 6.02 5.21 14.25
C PHE A 107 6.32 4.09 13.24
N SER A 108 5.72 2.92 13.39
CA SER A 108 5.83 1.83 12.42
C SER A 108 5.22 2.21 11.08
N PHE A 109 4.14 3.00 11.12
CA PHE A 109 3.44 3.50 9.94
C PHE A 109 4.29 4.49 9.13
N LEU A 110 5.14 5.33 9.78
CA LEU A 110 6.09 6.18 9.06
C LEU A 110 6.98 5.37 8.11
N SER A 111 7.49 4.24 8.58
CA SER A 111 8.30 3.36 7.72
C SER A 111 7.48 2.69 6.63
N ALA A 112 6.25 2.27 6.92
CA ALA A 112 5.39 1.62 5.94
C ALA A 112 5.07 2.55 4.75
N ILE A 113 4.67 3.81 5.00
CA ILE A 113 4.32 4.76 3.94
C ILE A 113 5.51 5.21 3.10
N THR A 114 6.73 5.06 3.60
CA THR A 114 7.98 5.29 2.84
C THR A 114 8.50 4.05 2.12
N GLY A 115 7.66 2.99 1.97
CA GLY A 115 8.03 1.74 1.30
C GLY A 115 8.96 0.84 2.12
N ASN A 116 9.12 1.10 3.43
CA ASN A 116 10.06 0.41 4.32
C ASN A 116 11.53 0.44 3.82
N VAL A 117 11.91 1.49 3.10
CA VAL A 117 13.27 1.66 2.56
C VAL A 117 14.12 2.63 3.38
N MET A 118 13.50 3.47 4.22
CA MET A 118 14.19 4.45 5.06
C MET A 118 13.75 4.35 6.53
N GLY A 119 14.43 5.13 7.39
CA GLY A 119 14.13 5.21 8.81
C GLY A 119 14.98 4.27 9.67
N ASP A 120 14.49 3.92 10.85
CA ASP A 120 15.17 3.04 11.79
C ASP A 120 15.44 1.67 11.16
N PRO A 121 16.67 1.11 11.26
CA PRO A 121 16.99 -0.22 10.74
C PRO A 121 16.05 -1.33 11.23
N LEU A 122 15.38 -1.16 12.37
CA LEU A 122 14.36 -2.10 12.85
C LEU A 122 13.13 -2.18 11.95
N PHE A 123 12.83 -1.10 11.21
CA PHE A 123 11.67 -0.98 10.35
C PHE A 123 12.01 -1.02 8.86
N LYS A 124 13.28 -0.80 8.48
CA LYS A 124 13.74 -0.98 7.12
C LYS A 124 13.62 -2.45 6.72
N ARG A 125 12.97 -2.72 5.59
CA ARG A 125 12.71 -4.07 5.06
C ARG A 125 13.24 -4.26 3.65
N PHE A 126 13.32 -3.18 2.87
CA PHE A 126 13.68 -3.20 1.46
C PHE A 126 14.85 -2.28 1.17
N GLU A 127 15.63 -2.61 0.12
CA GLU A 127 16.71 -1.76 -0.34
C GLU A 127 16.20 -0.65 -1.26
N GLN A 128 15.20 -0.97 -2.10
CA GLN A 128 14.64 -0.04 -3.09
C GLN A 128 13.11 -0.10 -3.11
N PRO A 129 12.42 0.99 -3.46
CA PRO A 129 10.96 1.03 -3.51
C PRO A 129 10.35 0.13 -4.60
N ASP A 130 11.10 -0.19 -5.65
CA ASP A 130 10.67 -1.12 -6.70
C ASP A 130 10.68 -2.60 -6.25
N GLN A 131 11.20 -2.89 -5.07
CA GLN A 131 11.22 -4.23 -4.47
C GLN A 131 10.05 -4.48 -3.51
N THR A 132 9.21 -3.49 -3.22
CA THR A 132 8.12 -3.62 -2.26
C THR A 132 6.74 -3.57 -2.91
N ILE A 133 5.93 -4.62 -2.70
CA ILE A 133 4.51 -4.67 -3.08
C ILE A 133 3.67 -4.32 -1.86
N ASN A 134 3.16 -3.11 -1.80
CA ASN A 134 2.31 -2.63 -0.72
C ASN A 134 0.86 -3.07 -0.96
N ASN A 135 0.29 -3.80 -0.02
CA ASN A 135 -1.09 -4.29 -0.08
C ASN A 135 -1.77 -4.19 1.28
N ILE A 136 -3.09 -4.12 1.28
CA ILE A 136 -3.92 -4.27 2.48
C ILE A 136 -4.59 -5.64 2.55
N GLU A 137 -4.71 -6.31 1.43
CA GLU A 137 -5.25 -7.66 1.30
C GLU A 137 -4.78 -8.33 0.01
N THR A 138 -4.86 -9.65 0.00
CA THR A 138 -4.65 -10.52 -1.16
C THR A 138 -5.76 -11.57 -1.20
N HIS A 139 -5.64 -12.58 -2.08
CA HIS A 139 -6.55 -13.73 -2.09
C HIS A 139 -6.39 -14.62 -0.86
N ASP A 140 -5.26 -14.52 -0.15
CA ASP A 140 -5.02 -15.20 1.12
C ASP A 140 -5.45 -14.34 2.30
N ASN A 141 -5.78 -15.00 3.41
CA ASN A 141 -6.21 -14.38 4.65
C ASN A 141 -7.52 -13.57 4.53
N SER A 142 -7.89 -12.89 5.61
CA SER A 142 -9.08 -12.05 5.66
C SER A 142 -8.96 -10.84 4.74
N THR A 143 -10.05 -10.51 4.03
CA THR A 143 -10.15 -9.22 3.35
C THR A 143 -10.01 -8.07 4.36
N SER A 144 -9.74 -6.85 3.88
CA SER A 144 -9.70 -5.68 4.76
C SER A 144 -11.05 -5.43 5.43
N TRP A 145 -12.14 -5.68 4.70
CA TRP A 145 -13.51 -5.56 5.22
C TRP A 145 -13.81 -6.57 6.32
N ASP A 146 -13.48 -7.86 6.11
CA ASP A 146 -13.68 -8.91 7.12
C ASP A 146 -12.76 -8.71 8.33
N LYS A 147 -11.53 -8.25 8.12
CA LYS A 147 -10.64 -7.85 9.21
C LYS A 147 -11.27 -6.79 10.11
N MET A 148 -11.93 -5.78 9.52
CA MET A 148 -12.62 -4.75 10.29
C MET A 148 -13.87 -5.29 11.01
N HIS A 149 -14.56 -6.31 10.49
CA HIS A 149 -15.62 -6.99 11.24
C HIS A 149 -15.11 -7.55 12.56
N ALA A 150 -13.90 -8.09 12.59
CA ALA A 150 -13.31 -8.64 13.80
C ALA A 150 -12.76 -7.54 14.72
N CYS A 151 -11.82 -6.69 14.22
CA CYS A 151 -11.07 -5.75 15.07
C CYS A 151 -11.78 -4.42 15.33
N CYS A 152 -12.78 -4.05 14.52
CA CYS A 152 -13.60 -2.84 14.62
C CYS A 152 -15.09 -3.19 14.77
N ASN A 153 -15.42 -4.24 15.51
CA ASN A 153 -16.76 -4.79 15.63
C ASN A 153 -17.77 -3.84 16.32
N ASN A 154 -17.28 -2.87 17.06
CA ASN A 154 -18.08 -1.82 17.71
C ASN A 154 -18.33 -0.60 16.82
N GLU A 155 -17.75 -0.56 15.62
CA GLU A 155 -17.94 0.52 14.66
C GLU A 155 -19.15 0.23 13.75
N ASP A 156 -19.85 1.27 13.35
CA ASP A 156 -20.91 1.15 12.36
C ASP A 156 -20.33 0.93 10.94
N ARG A 157 -21.22 0.69 9.99
CA ARG A 157 -20.84 0.46 8.60
C ARG A 157 -20.18 1.68 7.97
N GLN A 158 -20.64 2.89 8.29
CA GLN A 158 -20.10 4.11 7.71
C GLN A 158 -18.67 4.34 8.19
N THR A 159 -18.41 4.20 9.47
CA THR A 159 -17.05 4.28 10.05
C THR A 159 -16.10 3.30 9.38
N ARG A 160 -16.52 2.05 9.18
CA ARG A 160 -15.69 1.05 8.47
C ARG A 160 -15.48 1.41 6.99
N LYS A 161 -16.44 2.06 6.33
CA LYS A 161 -16.26 2.60 4.97
C LYS A 161 -15.18 3.66 4.92
N GLU A 162 -15.15 4.60 5.87
CA GLU A 162 -14.11 5.62 5.92
C GLU A 162 -12.73 4.98 6.15
N ARG A 163 -12.61 3.99 7.02
CA ARG A 163 -11.36 3.22 7.20
C ARG A 163 -10.94 2.48 5.92
N GLN A 164 -11.88 1.90 5.17
CA GLN A 164 -11.60 1.24 3.89
C GLN A 164 -11.03 2.25 2.87
N LYS A 165 -11.65 3.44 2.76
CA LYS A 165 -11.15 4.53 1.92
C LYS A 165 -9.73 4.95 2.33
N MET A 166 -9.50 5.14 3.63
CA MET A 166 -8.16 5.47 4.13
C MET A 166 -7.12 4.40 3.80
N MET A 167 -7.44 3.10 3.95
CA MET A 167 -6.52 2.02 3.62
C MET A 167 -6.18 1.98 2.12
N ILE A 168 -7.17 2.17 1.25
CA ILE A 168 -6.97 2.25 -0.21
C ILE A 168 -6.08 3.44 -0.56
N LEU A 169 -6.39 4.63 -0.05
CA LEU A 169 -5.60 5.83 -0.30
C LEU A 169 -4.17 5.65 0.22
N THR A 170 -3.99 5.13 1.44
CA THR A 170 -2.66 4.84 2.01
C THR A 170 -1.84 3.96 1.08
N THR A 171 -2.44 2.88 0.54
CA THR A 171 -1.75 1.98 -0.40
C THR A 171 -1.28 2.72 -1.65
N LEU A 172 -2.11 3.64 -2.17
CA LEU A 172 -1.84 4.35 -3.42
C LEU A 172 -0.88 5.54 -3.29
N ILE A 173 -0.80 6.19 -2.12
CA ILE A 173 0.10 7.34 -1.92
C ILE A 173 1.43 6.97 -1.25
N SER A 174 1.57 5.75 -0.74
CA SER A 174 2.83 5.25 -0.18
C SER A 174 3.87 5.02 -1.27
N GLN A 175 5.15 5.17 -0.92
CA GLN A 175 6.25 4.80 -1.81
C GLN A 175 6.29 3.29 -2.01
N GLY A 176 6.75 2.85 -3.18
CA GLY A 176 6.72 1.44 -3.59
C GLY A 176 5.60 1.12 -4.57
N ILE A 177 5.39 -0.16 -4.84
CA ILE A 177 4.42 -0.64 -5.84
C ILE A 177 3.08 -0.94 -5.14
N PRO A 178 2.01 -0.21 -5.46
CA PRO A 178 0.70 -0.48 -4.89
C PRO A 178 0.07 -1.73 -5.50
N PHE A 179 -0.53 -2.56 -4.65
CA PHE A 179 -1.32 -3.72 -5.06
C PHE A 179 -2.73 -3.60 -4.48
N LEU A 180 -3.73 -3.56 -5.35
CA LEU A 180 -5.14 -3.59 -4.99
C LEU A 180 -5.73 -4.95 -5.36
N HIS A 181 -6.15 -5.71 -4.36
CA HIS A 181 -6.89 -6.96 -4.58
C HIS A 181 -8.28 -6.65 -5.15
N ALA A 182 -8.68 -7.37 -6.19
CA ALA A 182 -9.98 -7.17 -6.82
C ALA A 182 -11.11 -7.38 -5.80
N GLY A 183 -11.97 -6.38 -5.67
CA GLY A 183 -13.06 -6.35 -4.68
C GLY A 183 -12.79 -5.47 -3.46
N CYS A 184 -11.54 -5.10 -3.17
CA CYS A 184 -11.25 -4.19 -2.05
C CYS A 184 -11.90 -2.82 -2.27
N GLU A 185 -12.04 -2.37 -3.53
CA GLU A 185 -12.67 -1.13 -3.95
C GLU A 185 -14.19 -1.10 -3.78
N PHE A 186 -14.80 -2.21 -3.43
CA PHE A 186 -16.23 -2.29 -3.06
C PHE A 186 -16.47 -3.12 -1.78
N CYS A 187 -15.49 -3.09 -0.86
CA CYS A 187 -15.60 -3.75 0.44
C CYS A 187 -15.87 -5.25 0.32
N GLY A 188 -15.16 -5.94 -0.57
CA GLY A 188 -15.31 -7.38 -0.80
C GLY A 188 -15.20 -8.17 0.50
N THR A 189 -16.01 -9.22 0.64
CA THR A 189 -16.03 -10.09 1.81
C THR A 189 -15.95 -11.54 1.40
N LYS A 190 -15.32 -12.34 2.20
CA LYS A 190 -15.32 -13.79 2.15
C LYS A 190 -16.11 -14.39 3.33
N ASN A 191 -17.08 -13.60 3.85
CA ASN A 191 -17.93 -13.97 4.99
C ASN A 191 -17.11 -14.38 6.22
N ASP A 192 -16.07 -13.59 6.52
CA ASP A 192 -15.12 -13.80 7.63
C ASP A 192 -14.26 -15.09 7.52
N ASP A 193 -14.25 -15.75 6.36
CA ASP A 193 -13.35 -16.87 6.10
C ASP A 193 -11.92 -16.34 5.86
N SER A 194 -11.02 -16.66 6.78
CA SER A 194 -9.62 -16.19 6.74
C SER A 194 -8.70 -17.10 5.89
N ASN A 195 -9.21 -18.25 5.38
CA ASN A 195 -8.42 -19.20 4.63
C ASN A 195 -9.21 -19.86 3.50
N SER A 196 -9.80 -19.03 2.65
CA SER A 196 -10.83 -19.42 1.67
C SER A 196 -10.30 -20.10 0.41
N TYR A 197 -9.00 -20.43 0.31
CA TYR A 197 -8.38 -20.93 -0.93
C TYR A 197 -9.07 -22.16 -1.54
N ASN A 198 -9.67 -23.01 -0.72
CA ASN A 198 -10.43 -24.21 -1.13
C ASN A 198 -11.92 -24.14 -0.75
N ALA A 199 -12.39 -22.95 -0.36
CA ALA A 199 -13.80 -22.73 -0.06
C ALA A 199 -14.66 -22.76 -1.35
N PRO A 200 -15.97 -23.04 -1.24
CA PRO A 200 -16.85 -23.10 -2.41
C PRO A 200 -17.02 -21.71 -3.05
N ASP A 201 -17.50 -21.70 -4.30
CA ASP A 201 -17.70 -20.50 -5.12
C ASP A 201 -18.49 -19.41 -4.40
N LYS A 202 -19.50 -19.77 -3.62
CA LYS A 202 -20.30 -18.81 -2.82
C LYS A 202 -19.47 -17.96 -1.84
N ILE A 203 -18.26 -18.38 -1.50
CA ILE A 203 -17.31 -17.62 -0.66
C ILE A 203 -16.34 -16.85 -1.54
N ASN A 204 -15.86 -17.45 -2.64
CA ASN A 204 -14.78 -16.90 -3.45
C ASN A 204 -15.25 -16.13 -4.69
N GLN A 205 -16.51 -16.24 -5.08
CA GLN A 205 -17.06 -15.46 -6.21
C GLN A 205 -17.09 -13.97 -5.88
N MET A 206 -16.96 -13.16 -6.93
CA MET A 206 -17.12 -11.71 -6.84
C MET A 206 -18.60 -11.38 -6.65
N ASP A 207 -18.93 -10.66 -5.58
CA ASP A 207 -20.29 -10.17 -5.32
C ASP A 207 -20.48 -8.80 -6.01
N TRP A 208 -21.00 -8.84 -7.24
CA TRP A 208 -21.23 -7.64 -8.03
C TRP A 208 -22.38 -6.76 -7.51
N GLU A 209 -23.29 -7.29 -6.66
CA GLU A 209 -24.29 -6.47 -6.00
C GLU A 209 -23.63 -5.53 -4.97
N ARG A 210 -22.55 -5.99 -4.32
CA ARG A 210 -21.74 -5.13 -3.43
C ARG A 210 -21.07 -4.01 -4.23
N ALA A 211 -20.63 -4.24 -5.45
CA ALA A 211 -20.06 -3.20 -6.30
C ALA A 211 -21.08 -2.09 -6.61
N VAL A 212 -22.35 -2.44 -6.79
CA VAL A 212 -23.43 -1.45 -6.93
C VAL A 212 -23.66 -0.71 -5.61
N PHE A 213 -23.72 -1.44 -4.50
CA PHE A 213 -23.99 -0.88 -3.17
C PHE A 213 -22.89 0.06 -2.66
N TYR A 214 -21.63 -0.28 -2.92
CA TYR A 214 -20.44 0.50 -2.54
C TYR A 214 -19.84 1.28 -3.71
N SER A 215 -20.66 1.69 -4.68
CA SER A 215 -20.19 2.43 -5.86
C SER A 215 -19.45 3.73 -5.52
N ASP A 216 -19.78 4.34 -4.39
CA ASP A 216 -19.06 5.51 -3.87
C ASP A 216 -17.59 5.22 -3.51
N ILE A 217 -17.28 4.02 -3.00
CA ILE A 217 -15.89 3.60 -2.72
C ILE A 217 -15.15 3.34 -4.04
N ILE A 218 -15.82 2.77 -5.05
CA ILE A 218 -15.24 2.59 -6.38
C ILE A 218 -14.85 3.95 -6.98
N GLU A 219 -15.76 4.92 -6.94
CA GLU A 219 -15.47 6.27 -7.46
C GLU A 219 -14.34 6.96 -6.68
N TYR A 220 -14.32 6.79 -5.36
CA TYR A 220 -13.19 7.27 -4.55
C TYR A 220 -11.87 6.59 -4.93
N THR A 221 -11.87 5.28 -5.14
CA THR A 221 -10.68 4.52 -5.57
C THR A 221 -10.15 5.00 -6.93
N LYS A 222 -11.03 5.28 -7.88
CA LYS A 222 -10.65 5.87 -9.18
C LYS A 222 -9.94 7.22 -9.00
N LYS A 223 -10.44 8.07 -8.11
CA LYS A 223 -9.80 9.35 -7.79
C LYS A 223 -8.43 9.17 -7.15
N CYS A 224 -8.29 8.20 -6.22
CA CYS A 224 -7.00 7.87 -5.62
C CYS A 224 -5.97 7.39 -6.67
N ILE A 225 -6.40 6.57 -7.64
CA ILE A 225 -5.55 6.12 -8.75
C ILE A 225 -5.16 7.32 -9.64
N ALA A 226 -6.10 8.21 -9.94
CA ALA A 226 -5.84 9.42 -10.71
C ALA A 226 -4.81 10.32 -10.00
N LEU A 227 -4.99 10.56 -8.70
CA LEU A 227 -4.06 11.32 -7.86
C LEU A 227 -2.63 10.75 -7.95
N ARG A 228 -2.45 9.44 -7.76
CA ARG A 228 -1.14 8.80 -7.88
C ARG A 228 -0.52 8.95 -9.26
N LYS A 229 -1.34 8.88 -10.32
CA LYS A 229 -0.87 9.05 -11.71
C LYS A 229 -0.48 10.49 -12.00
N GLU A 230 -1.21 11.44 -11.46
CA GLU A 230 -1.00 12.87 -11.63
C GLU A 230 0.27 13.34 -10.93
N TYR A 231 0.45 13.01 -9.65
CA TYR A 231 1.56 13.50 -8.84
C TYR A 231 2.71 12.48 -8.76
N LYS A 232 3.83 12.78 -9.46
CA LYS A 232 5.04 11.93 -9.47
C LYS A 232 5.65 11.73 -8.09
N GLN A 233 5.43 12.64 -7.16
CA GLN A 233 5.89 12.61 -5.77
C GLN A 233 5.50 11.33 -5.03
N PHE A 234 4.39 10.68 -5.40
CA PHE A 234 3.96 9.39 -4.84
C PHE A 234 4.64 8.17 -5.50
N ARG A 235 5.57 8.40 -6.45
CA ARG A 235 6.19 7.34 -7.26
C ARG A 235 7.69 7.58 -7.41
N LEU A 236 8.38 7.87 -6.30
CA LEU A 236 9.83 8.03 -6.31
C LEU A 236 10.48 6.67 -6.64
N HIS A 237 11.57 6.71 -7.39
CA HIS A 237 12.13 5.51 -8.01
C HIS A 237 13.23 4.86 -7.18
N THR A 238 13.91 5.63 -6.33
CA THR A 238 15.06 5.16 -5.56
C THR A 238 14.94 5.50 -4.08
N THR A 239 15.64 4.76 -3.26
CA THR A 239 15.76 5.05 -1.82
C THR A 239 16.41 6.41 -1.58
N GLU A 240 17.38 6.77 -2.41
CA GLU A 240 18.08 8.05 -2.35
C GLU A 240 17.11 9.22 -2.59
N GLU A 241 16.25 9.15 -3.62
CA GLU A 241 15.20 10.14 -3.86
C GLU A 241 14.22 10.24 -2.67
N ILE A 242 13.82 9.10 -2.10
CA ILE A 242 12.94 9.09 -0.93
C ILE A 242 13.63 9.76 0.27
N MET A 243 14.91 9.44 0.52
CA MET A 243 15.67 10.04 1.62
C MET A 243 15.89 11.56 1.43
N GLU A 244 16.05 12.03 0.20
CA GLU A 244 16.23 13.42 -0.14
C GLU A 244 14.94 14.23 0.02
N HIS A 245 13.83 13.71 -0.49
CA HIS A 245 12.59 14.47 -0.65
C HIS A 245 11.56 14.24 0.43
N VAL A 246 11.57 13.09 1.12
CA VAL A 246 10.50 12.70 2.06
C VAL A 246 10.88 13.03 3.50
N LYS A 247 9.92 13.66 4.22
CA LYS A 247 9.94 13.80 5.68
C LYS A 247 8.65 13.26 6.27
N VAL A 248 8.79 12.49 7.34
CA VAL A 248 7.65 11.92 8.06
C VAL A 248 7.77 12.21 9.54
N ASN A 249 6.66 12.53 10.18
CA ASN A 249 6.63 12.72 11.63
C ASN A 249 5.28 12.31 12.23
N VAL A 250 5.27 12.12 13.54
CA VAL A 250 4.07 11.87 14.35
C VAL A 250 3.80 13.09 15.21
N SER A 251 2.59 13.63 15.13
CA SER A 251 2.08 14.69 16.00
C SER A 251 1.24 14.10 17.13
N ASP A 252 0.80 14.97 18.05
CA ASP A 252 -0.02 14.61 19.19
C ASP A 252 -1.26 13.80 18.79
N GLY A 253 -1.55 12.78 19.60
CA GLY A 253 -2.66 11.86 19.32
C GLY A 253 -2.40 10.85 18.21
N GLY A 254 -1.12 10.68 17.81
CA GLY A 254 -0.72 9.70 16.79
C GLY A 254 -1.08 10.11 15.36
N ILE A 255 -1.27 11.39 15.10
CA ILE A 255 -1.51 11.91 13.74
C ILE A 255 -0.20 11.90 12.97
N VAL A 256 -0.22 11.36 11.77
CA VAL A 256 0.97 11.23 10.92
C VAL A 256 0.97 12.30 9.83
N PHE A 257 2.13 12.95 9.70
CA PHE A 257 2.45 13.84 8.59
C PHE A 257 3.44 13.14 7.66
N TYR A 258 3.14 13.21 6.38
CA TYR A 258 3.97 12.69 5.30
C TYR A 258 4.15 13.81 4.28
N ASP A 259 5.33 14.43 4.30
CA ASP A 259 5.70 15.53 3.45
C ASP A 259 6.68 15.09 2.37
N ILE A 260 6.46 15.55 1.14
CA ILE A 260 7.35 15.29 0.01
C ILE A 260 7.73 16.66 -0.58
N PHE A 261 8.99 17.05 -0.42
CA PHE A 261 9.57 18.30 -0.89
C PHE A 261 10.22 18.08 -2.25
N MET A 262 9.46 18.21 -3.31
CA MET A 262 9.92 17.97 -4.68
C MET A 262 9.17 18.92 -5.63
N GLU A 263 9.91 19.71 -6.36
CA GLU A 263 9.35 20.62 -7.36
C GLU A 263 8.65 19.86 -8.49
N ASP A 264 7.52 20.40 -8.89
CA ASP A 264 6.74 19.93 -10.02
C ASP A 264 6.29 21.15 -10.86
N GLU A 265 7.05 21.42 -11.91
CA GLU A 265 6.80 22.55 -12.81
C GLU A 265 5.43 22.45 -13.50
N GLN A 266 4.96 21.24 -13.79
CA GLN A 266 3.68 21.01 -14.46
C GLN A 266 2.52 21.51 -13.60
N HIS A 267 2.59 21.33 -12.28
CA HIS A 267 1.54 21.71 -11.34
C HIS A 267 1.87 23.00 -10.57
N HIS A 268 3.04 23.59 -10.80
CA HIS A 268 3.54 24.77 -10.08
C HIS A 268 3.55 24.57 -8.56
N ILE A 269 4.02 23.40 -8.11
CA ILE A 269 4.12 23.08 -6.68
C ILE A 269 5.56 22.69 -6.32
N ASP A 270 5.92 22.89 -5.05
CA ASP A 270 7.23 22.52 -4.51
C ASP A 270 7.15 21.53 -3.35
N ALA A 271 5.95 21.24 -2.83
CA ALA A 271 5.76 20.25 -1.80
C ALA A 271 4.33 19.67 -1.82
N ILE A 272 4.22 18.41 -1.34
CA ILE A 272 2.96 17.77 -1.00
C ILE A 272 3.00 17.37 0.47
N ARG A 273 1.91 17.59 1.19
CA ARG A 273 1.69 17.17 2.58
C ARG A 273 0.46 16.29 2.69
N CYS A 274 0.63 15.08 3.19
CA CYS A 274 -0.47 14.18 3.54
C CYS A 274 -0.60 14.12 5.07
N ILE A 275 -1.81 14.29 5.59
CA ILE A 275 -2.09 14.19 7.02
C ILE A 275 -3.07 13.05 7.24
N PHE A 276 -2.65 12.06 8.04
CA PHE A 276 -3.43 10.86 8.35
C PHE A 276 -4.03 11.00 9.75
N ASN A 277 -5.34 11.03 9.83
CA ASN A 277 -6.08 11.09 11.08
C ASN A 277 -7.00 9.86 11.26
N PRO A 278 -6.50 8.74 11.83
CA PRO A 278 -7.33 7.55 12.07
C PRO A 278 -8.19 7.65 13.33
N SER A 279 -8.14 8.77 14.05
CA SER A 279 -8.87 8.99 15.31
C SER A 279 -10.31 9.43 15.07
N TYR A 280 -11.14 9.36 16.12
CA TYR A 280 -12.54 9.82 16.07
C TYR A 280 -12.70 11.33 16.28
N ASN A 281 -11.63 12.07 16.42
CA ASN A 281 -11.65 13.51 16.64
C ASN A 281 -11.00 14.25 15.47
N GLY A 282 -11.62 15.31 14.98
CA GLY A 282 -11.01 16.24 14.05
C GLY A 282 -9.79 16.93 14.67
N ARG A 283 -8.90 17.44 13.82
CA ARG A 283 -7.70 18.18 14.20
C ARG A 283 -7.61 19.45 13.37
N GLU A 284 -7.11 20.49 13.97
CA GLU A 284 -6.86 21.78 13.31
C GLU A 284 -5.37 22.08 13.32
N TYR A 285 -4.87 22.64 12.24
CA TYR A 285 -3.46 22.98 12.08
C TYR A 285 -3.32 24.35 11.41
N ASP A 286 -2.32 25.09 11.84
CA ASP A 286 -1.91 26.32 11.16
C ASP A 286 -0.77 26.02 10.20
N PHE A 287 -0.95 26.40 8.94
CA PHE A 287 0.03 26.25 7.88
C PHE A 287 0.64 27.59 7.51
N GLU A 288 1.84 27.53 6.94
CA GLU A 288 2.37 28.66 6.19
C GLU A 288 1.46 28.99 4.99
N PRO A 289 1.49 30.20 4.45
CA PRO A 289 0.72 30.54 3.25
C PRO A 289 1.04 29.62 2.06
N ASN A 290 0.14 29.62 1.05
CA ASN A 290 0.27 28.92 -0.22
C ASN A 290 -0.02 27.40 -0.22
N TRP A 291 -0.56 26.83 0.86
CA TRP A 291 -1.06 25.47 0.84
C TRP A 291 -2.50 25.42 0.35
N LYS A 292 -2.78 24.49 -0.58
CA LYS A 292 -4.09 24.22 -1.16
C LYS A 292 -4.44 22.76 -0.95
N CYS A 293 -5.67 22.46 -0.50
CA CYS A 293 -6.15 21.09 -0.41
C CYS A 293 -6.38 20.53 -1.83
N ILE A 294 -5.64 19.51 -2.21
CA ILE A 294 -5.75 18.86 -3.52
C ILE A 294 -6.54 17.56 -3.46
N PHE A 295 -6.76 17.02 -2.24
CA PHE A 295 -7.53 15.78 -2.06
C PHE A 295 -8.06 15.72 -0.61
N ASP A 296 -9.37 15.70 -0.47
CA ASP A 296 -10.08 15.57 0.81
C ASP A 296 -10.65 14.16 1.01
N GLU A 297 -11.44 13.95 2.08
CA GLU A 297 -12.10 12.68 2.42
C GLU A 297 -13.12 12.19 1.37
N TYR A 298 -13.49 13.05 0.41
CA TYR A 298 -14.36 12.73 -0.74
C TYR A 298 -13.57 12.63 -2.06
N GLY A 299 -12.26 12.81 -2.01
CA GLY A 299 -11.40 12.87 -3.19
C GLY A 299 -11.67 14.14 -4.03
N GLN A 300 -11.86 15.28 -3.37
CA GLN A 300 -12.11 16.56 -4.01
C GLN A 300 -10.98 17.53 -3.69
N ALA A 301 -10.64 18.39 -4.66
CA ALA A 301 -9.77 19.52 -4.46
C ALA A 301 -10.58 20.76 -4.08
N HIS A 302 -9.95 21.67 -3.32
CA HIS A 302 -10.54 22.95 -2.92
C HIS A 302 -9.83 24.08 -3.64
N GLU A 303 -10.55 25.10 -4.08
CA GLU A 303 -9.98 26.26 -4.77
C GLU A 303 -9.30 27.26 -3.82
N GLU A 304 -9.66 27.23 -2.54
CA GLU A 304 -9.19 28.17 -1.55
C GLU A 304 -7.83 27.77 -0.95
N TYR A 305 -6.98 28.78 -0.72
CA TYR A 305 -5.76 28.63 0.05
C TYR A 305 -6.06 28.93 1.51
N GLY A 306 -5.65 28.03 2.41
CA GLY A 306 -5.86 28.20 3.84
C GLY A 306 -4.57 28.22 4.63
N THR A 307 -4.48 29.11 5.62
CA THR A 307 -3.45 29.04 6.66
C THR A 307 -3.94 28.26 7.87
N HIS A 308 -5.26 28.12 8.02
CA HIS A 308 -5.90 27.30 9.05
C HIS A 308 -6.65 26.15 8.37
N VAL A 309 -6.28 24.93 8.66
CA VAL A 309 -6.83 23.73 8.02
C VAL A 309 -7.40 22.76 9.04
N GLU A 310 -8.57 22.26 8.75
CA GLU A 310 -9.18 21.15 9.49
C GLU A 310 -8.86 19.81 8.80
N VAL A 311 -8.49 18.81 9.58
CA VAL A 311 -8.37 17.40 9.17
C VAL A 311 -9.44 16.62 9.94
N PRO A 312 -10.54 16.25 9.31
CA PRO A 312 -11.63 15.56 9.99
C PRO A 312 -11.21 14.24 10.62
N ALA A 313 -12.04 13.74 11.52
CA ALA A 313 -11.93 12.39 12.04
C ALA A 313 -11.97 11.38 10.90
N LEU A 314 -11.24 10.25 11.03
CA LEU A 314 -11.25 9.14 10.08
C LEU A 314 -10.99 9.59 8.64
N SER A 315 -9.98 10.44 8.44
CA SER A 315 -9.67 11.00 7.13
C SER A 315 -8.17 11.06 6.83
N ILE A 316 -7.87 11.18 5.55
CA ILE A 316 -6.57 11.60 5.04
C ILE A 316 -6.83 12.83 4.17
N ARG A 317 -6.17 13.94 4.46
CA ARG A 317 -6.18 15.13 3.61
C ARG A 317 -4.82 15.36 3.00
N ILE A 318 -4.81 15.75 1.75
CA ILE A 318 -3.59 16.00 0.99
C ILE A 318 -3.59 17.44 0.51
N PHE A 319 -2.49 18.11 0.79
CA PHE A 319 -2.26 19.51 0.43
C PHE A 319 -1.04 19.62 -0.48
N ALA A 320 -1.09 20.54 -1.43
CA ALA A 320 0.06 20.95 -2.22
C ALA A 320 0.44 22.38 -1.88
N ARG A 321 1.75 22.65 -1.80
CA ARG A 321 2.27 24.01 -1.65
C ARG A 321 2.59 24.57 -3.03
N ILE A 322 2.01 25.71 -3.33
CA ILE A 322 2.24 26.42 -4.60
C ILE A 322 3.58 27.14 -4.53
N ALA A 323 4.42 26.93 -5.55
CA ALA A 323 5.76 27.49 -5.68
C ALA A 323 5.75 29.01 -5.97
#